data_65d486b3e19438c17210284836ba158a
#
_entry.id   65d486b3e19438c17210284836ba158a
#
_cell.length_a   1.000
_cell.length_b   1.000
_cell.length_c   1.000
_cell.angle_alpha   90.00
_cell.angle_beta   90.00
_cell.angle_gamma   90.00
#
_symmetry.space_group_name_H-M   'P 1'
#
loop_
_entity.id
_entity.type
_entity.pdbx_description
1 polymer ?
#
loop_
_entity_poly.entity_id
_entity_poly.type
_entity_poly.pdbx_seq_one_letter_code
_entity_poly.pdbx_strand_id
1 'polypeptide(L)'
;MLSYQHAYHAGNFADVHKHLTLYAVIDYLLRKESAITYVDTHAGRGLYPLSGQESQRLQEYREGIWPLWQQPSSSDPLLGAWKEALRSAQPDAATLTHYPGSPWWMSNALREQDKLRLFELHLGEHKQLNAQVLAPNAQRIFGDGLAGLTAMLPVRTPRLCVLIDPSYERKVEYQEVAETAVNALEKARHGVMLIWYPLLPAGHHQALLDTLKASGVRKIWRSELLLRAPAEQAHGMYGSGMLVINPSWGLDQQLAAAMAEITPLLGSNSRYQADWWVQE
;
A
#
# COMPACT_ATOMS: atom_id res chain seq x y z
N MET A 1 21.61 -3.98 9.01
CA MET A 1 21.16 -4.83 7.89
C MET A 1 19.66 -4.99 8.06
N LEU A 2 18.85 -4.63 7.07
CA LEU A 2 17.40 -4.81 7.13
C LEU A 2 17.11 -6.31 7.20
N SER A 3 16.31 -6.73 8.18
CA SER A 3 15.95 -8.13 8.40
C SER A 3 14.55 -8.47 7.89
N TYR A 4 13.71 -7.46 7.71
CA TYR A 4 12.35 -7.61 7.26
C TYR A 4 12.28 -8.17 5.83
N GLN A 5 11.48 -9.19 5.66
CA GLN A 5 11.15 -9.76 4.35
C GLN A 5 9.63 -9.91 4.26
N HIS A 6 9.03 -9.12 3.39
CA HIS A 6 7.56 -9.09 3.24
C HIS A 6 6.96 -10.44 2.83
N ALA A 7 7.73 -11.33 2.24
CA ALA A 7 7.27 -12.67 1.83
C ALA A 7 6.69 -13.51 2.98
N TYR A 8 7.08 -13.26 4.23
CA TYR A 8 6.49 -13.92 5.41
C TYR A 8 5.05 -13.46 5.68
N HIS A 9 4.71 -12.24 5.28
CA HIS A 9 3.48 -11.53 5.63
C HIS A 9 2.54 -11.33 4.45
N ALA A 10 2.99 -11.68 3.22
CA ALA A 10 2.28 -11.39 1.99
C ALA A 10 0.84 -11.90 2.00
N GLY A 11 -0.09 -11.03 1.65
CA GLY A 11 -1.52 -11.33 1.61
C GLY A 11 -2.22 -11.26 2.98
N ASN A 12 -1.58 -10.72 4.01
CA ASN A 12 -2.23 -10.50 5.30
C ASN A 12 -3.30 -9.38 5.20
N PHE A 13 -4.00 -9.12 6.28
CA PHE A 13 -5.05 -8.11 6.33
C PHE A 13 -4.55 -6.68 6.02
N ALA A 14 -3.30 -6.38 6.39
CA ALA A 14 -2.69 -5.07 6.12
C ALA A 14 -2.43 -4.88 4.62
N ASP A 15 -2.00 -5.92 3.95
CA ASP A 15 -1.86 -5.94 2.50
C ASP A 15 -3.21 -5.76 1.79
N VAL A 16 -4.26 -6.41 2.28
CA VAL A 16 -5.62 -6.22 1.73
C VAL A 16 -6.03 -4.75 1.84
N HIS A 17 -5.88 -4.15 3.01
CA HIS A 17 -6.21 -2.74 3.24
C HIS A 17 -5.39 -1.79 2.36
N LYS A 18 -4.07 -1.98 2.34
CA LYS A 18 -3.12 -1.18 1.55
C LYS A 18 -3.38 -1.27 0.05
N HIS A 19 -3.47 -2.50 -0.48
CA HIS A 19 -3.58 -2.70 -1.91
C HIS A 19 -4.97 -2.37 -2.46
N LEU A 20 -6.04 -2.53 -1.69
CA LEU A 20 -7.35 -2.03 -2.07
C LEU A 20 -7.37 -0.50 -2.13
N THR A 21 -6.74 0.17 -1.15
CA THR A 21 -6.61 1.63 -1.15
C THR A 21 -5.78 2.11 -2.35
N LEU A 22 -4.66 1.46 -2.64
CA LEU A 22 -3.82 1.74 -3.80
C LEU A 22 -4.61 1.56 -5.11
N TYR A 23 -5.33 0.45 -5.24
CA TYR A 23 -6.15 0.14 -6.42
C TYR A 23 -7.23 1.21 -6.65
N ALA A 24 -7.95 1.63 -5.61
CA ALA A 24 -8.96 2.67 -5.70
C ALA A 24 -8.39 4.01 -6.18
N VAL A 25 -7.21 4.39 -5.68
CA VAL A 25 -6.51 5.61 -6.10
C VAL A 25 -6.06 5.51 -7.56
N ILE A 26 -5.47 4.39 -7.98
CA ILE A 26 -5.03 4.15 -9.35
C ILE A 26 -6.22 4.20 -10.31
N ASP A 27 -7.32 3.49 -10.01
CA ASP A 27 -8.54 3.48 -10.83
C ASP A 27 -9.05 4.90 -11.09
N TYR A 28 -9.13 5.72 -10.04
CA TYR A 28 -9.53 7.12 -10.19
C TYR A 28 -8.56 7.93 -11.05
N LEU A 29 -7.26 7.77 -10.84
CA LEU A 29 -6.25 8.52 -11.59
C LEU A 29 -6.26 8.16 -13.08
N LEU A 30 -6.60 6.93 -13.43
CA LEU A 30 -6.68 6.48 -14.83
C LEU A 30 -7.86 7.06 -15.60
N ARG A 31 -8.85 7.67 -14.96
CA ARG A 31 -9.97 8.35 -15.63
C ARG A 31 -9.55 9.57 -16.45
N LYS A 32 -8.34 10.10 -16.23
CA LYS A 32 -7.76 11.20 -17.01
C LYS A 32 -6.61 10.70 -17.89
N GLU A 33 -6.55 11.17 -19.13
CA GLU A 33 -5.54 10.77 -20.11
C GLU A 33 -4.13 11.31 -19.81
N SER A 34 -3.99 12.39 -19.04
CA SER A 34 -2.68 12.96 -18.76
C SER A 34 -1.75 11.96 -18.05
N ALA A 35 -0.47 11.98 -18.42
CA ALA A 35 0.54 11.06 -17.93
C ALA A 35 0.77 11.17 -16.41
N ILE A 36 1.10 10.04 -15.79
CA ILE A 36 1.37 9.92 -14.36
C ILE A 36 2.76 9.33 -14.16
N THR A 37 3.50 9.83 -13.17
CA THR A 37 4.62 9.09 -12.58
C THR A 37 4.13 8.42 -11.31
N TYR A 38 4.21 7.10 -11.26
CA TYR A 38 4.02 6.29 -10.07
C TYR A 38 5.37 6.03 -9.42
N VAL A 39 5.42 6.11 -8.10
CA VAL A 39 6.62 5.81 -7.31
C VAL A 39 6.25 4.88 -6.17
N ASP A 40 6.98 3.79 -6.04
CA ASP A 40 6.93 2.90 -4.90
C ASP A 40 8.30 2.95 -4.20
N THR A 41 8.33 3.44 -2.98
CA THR A 41 9.57 3.66 -2.24
C THR A 41 10.11 2.40 -1.57
N HIS A 42 9.27 1.35 -1.42
CA HIS A 42 9.62 0.09 -0.76
C HIS A 42 8.93 -1.07 -1.50
N ALA A 43 9.41 -1.35 -2.71
CA ALA A 43 8.70 -2.18 -3.67
C ALA A 43 8.60 -3.67 -3.31
N GLY A 44 9.52 -4.20 -2.51
CA GLY A 44 9.59 -5.64 -2.25
C GLY A 44 9.85 -6.43 -3.54
N ARG A 45 9.42 -7.69 -3.59
CA ARG A 45 9.65 -8.58 -4.75
C ARG A 45 8.55 -8.56 -5.82
N GLY A 46 7.46 -7.85 -5.59
CA GLY A 46 6.39 -7.62 -6.58
C GLY A 46 5.32 -8.72 -6.65
N LEU A 47 5.68 -10.00 -6.68
CA LEU A 47 4.75 -11.12 -6.67
C LEU A 47 5.22 -12.18 -5.69
N TYR A 48 4.35 -12.63 -4.81
CA TYR A 48 4.68 -13.51 -3.69
C TYR A 48 3.99 -14.86 -3.83
N PRO A 49 4.74 -15.99 -4.06
CA PRO A 49 4.15 -17.31 -4.07
C PRO A 49 3.71 -17.71 -2.66
N LEU A 50 2.41 -17.98 -2.49
CA LEU A 50 1.84 -18.36 -1.19
C LEU A 50 2.26 -19.78 -0.77
N SER A 51 2.74 -20.61 -1.70
CA SER A 51 3.37 -21.91 -1.41
C SER A 51 4.85 -21.82 -1.02
N GLY A 52 5.45 -20.62 -1.07
CA GLY A 52 6.84 -20.39 -0.70
C GLY A 52 7.12 -20.66 0.79
N GLN A 53 8.36 -21.01 1.11
CA GLN A 53 8.74 -21.35 2.49
C GLN A 53 8.46 -20.23 3.48
N GLU A 54 8.72 -18.97 3.08
CA GLU A 54 8.48 -17.79 3.89
C GLU A 54 6.99 -17.65 4.22
N SER A 55 6.13 -17.65 3.20
CA SER A 55 4.68 -17.51 3.36
C SER A 55 4.07 -18.67 4.17
N GLN A 56 4.55 -19.89 3.94
CA GLN A 56 4.07 -21.09 4.64
C GLN A 56 4.48 -21.12 6.12
N ARG A 57 5.51 -20.39 6.51
CA ARG A 57 5.96 -20.34 7.92
C ARG A 57 4.97 -19.61 8.82
N LEU A 58 4.39 -18.50 8.39
CA LEU A 58 3.43 -17.70 9.17
C LEU A 58 1.98 -17.87 8.70
N GLN A 59 1.77 -18.11 7.40
CA GLN A 59 0.48 -18.32 6.75
C GLN A 59 -0.52 -17.17 7.00
N GLU A 60 -0.05 -15.94 7.20
CA GLU A 60 -0.90 -14.78 7.51
C GLU A 60 -1.95 -14.49 6.42
N TYR A 61 -1.70 -14.91 5.18
CA TYR A 61 -2.68 -14.81 4.08
C TYR A 61 -4.00 -15.54 4.38
N ARG A 62 -3.98 -16.54 5.28
CA ARG A 62 -5.19 -17.29 5.67
C ARG A 62 -6.18 -16.45 6.47
N GLU A 63 -5.68 -15.47 7.20
CA GLU A 63 -6.46 -14.49 7.98
C GLU A 63 -6.56 -13.13 7.26
N GLY A 64 -6.04 -13.03 6.04
CA GLY A 64 -6.07 -11.86 5.19
C GLY A 64 -6.86 -12.08 3.91
N ILE A 65 -6.14 -12.34 2.82
CA ILE A 65 -6.76 -12.46 1.49
C ILE A 65 -7.60 -13.72 1.30
N TRP A 66 -7.30 -14.82 1.99
CA TRP A 66 -7.98 -16.09 1.78
C TRP A 66 -9.50 -16.05 2.03
N PRO A 67 -10.03 -15.49 3.13
CA PRO A 67 -11.47 -15.36 3.33
C PRO A 67 -12.16 -14.58 2.21
N LEU A 68 -11.50 -13.53 1.69
CA LEU A 68 -12.04 -12.73 0.58
C LEU A 68 -12.04 -13.50 -0.72
N TRP A 69 -10.99 -14.30 -0.97
CA TRP A 69 -10.88 -15.15 -2.15
C TRP A 69 -12.02 -16.17 -2.22
N GLN A 70 -12.38 -16.76 -1.08
CA GLN A 70 -13.43 -17.77 -0.99
C GLN A 70 -14.84 -17.21 -1.24
N GLN A 71 -15.05 -15.89 -1.12
CA GLN A 71 -16.34 -15.27 -1.44
C GLN A 71 -16.52 -15.20 -2.97
N PRO A 72 -17.58 -15.77 -3.53
CA PRO A 72 -17.72 -15.89 -5.00
C PRO A 72 -17.87 -14.54 -5.70
N SER A 73 -18.59 -13.59 -5.08
CA SER A 73 -18.85 -12.26 -5.64
C SER A 73 -18.87 -11.21 -4.54
N SER A 74 -18.74 -9.96 -4.93
CA SER A 74 -18.93 -8.79 -4.09
C SER A 74 -20.07 -7.96 -4.68
N SER A 75 -20.90 -7.36 -3.84
CA SER A 75 -21.89 -6.38 -4.25
C SER A 75 -21.28 -4.99 -4.43
N ASP A 76 -20.14 -4.74 -3.77
CA ASP A 76 -19.40 -3.50 -3.93
C ASP A 76 -18.60 -3.48 -5.24
N PRO A 77 -18.76 -2.45 -6.08
CA PRO A 77 -18.08 -2.37 -7.39
C PRO A 77 -16.56 -2.31 -7.29
N LEU A 78 -16.01 -1.57 -6.30
CA LEU A 78 -14.57 -1.44 -6.11
C LEU A 78 -13.97 -2.79 -5.69
N LEU A 79 -14.56 -3.43 -4.69
CA LEU A 79 -14.10 -4.74 -4.21
C LEU A 79 -14.24 -5.81 -5.30
N GLY A 80 -15.32 -5.79 -6.07
CA GLY A 80 -15.53 -6.70 -7.19
C GLY A 80 -14.44 -6.57 -8.25
N ALA A 81 -14.14 -5.34 -8.68
CA ALA A 81 -13.11 -5.05 -9.66
C ALA A 81 -11.70 -5.41 -9.15
N TRP A 82 -11.39 -5.10 -7.88
CA TRP A 82 -10.13 -5.46 -7.24
C TRP A 82 -9.93 -6.99 -7.15
N LYS A 83 -10.98 -7.74 -6.80
CA LYS A 83 -10.95 -9.22 -6.77
C LYS A 83 -10.74 -9.81 -8.18
N GLU A 84 -11.33 -9.24 -9.19
CA GLU A 84 -11.12 -9.68 -10.58
C GLU A 84 -9.69 -9.42 -11.04
N ALA A 85 -9.13 -8.25 -10.72
CA ALA A 85 -7.73 -7.96 -10.96
C ALA A 85 -6.80 -8.92 -10.18
N LEU A 86 -7.14 -9.29 -8.94
CA LEU A 86 -6.40 -10.28 -8.18
C LEU A 86 -6.43 -11.68 -8.84
N ARG A 87 -7.58 -12.08 -9.43
CA ARG A 87 -7.69 -13.32 -10.21
C ARG A 87 -6.80 -13.29 -11.44
N SER A 88 -6.71 -12.17 -12.12
CA SER A 88 -5.85 -12.03 -13.30
C SER A 88 -4.34 -12.15 -12.99
N ALA A 89 -3.96 -11.96 -11.73
CA ALA A 89 -2.58 -12.17 -11.26
C ALA A 89 -2.22 -13.66 -11.06
N GLN A 90 -3.22 -14.55 -11.11
CA GLN A 90 -3.00 -15.97 -10.90
C GLN A 90 -2.68 -16.70 -12.20
N PRO A 91 -1.83 -17.74 -12.18
CA PRO A 91 -1.67 -18.64 -13.34
C PRO A 91 -2.98 -19.34 -13.72
N ASP A 92 -3.81 -19.66 -12.75
CA ASP A 92 -5.16 -20.17 -12.88
C ASP A 92 -6.11 -19.32 -12.03
N ALA A 93 -7.06 -18.64 -12.67
CA ALA A 93 -7.99 -17.73 -12.02
C ALA A 93 -8.88 -18.38 -10.94
N ALA A 94 -8.99 -19.71 -10.93
CA ALA A 94 -9.73 -20.44 -9.91
C ALA A 94 -8.94 -20.67 -8.62
N THR A 95 -7.59 -20.58 -8.66
CA THR A 95 -6.71 -21.00 -7.56
C THR A 95 -5.84 -19.85 -7.08
N LEU A 96 -5.95 -19.49 -5.81
CA LEU A 96 -5.08 -18.49 -5.18
C LEU A 96 -3.71 -19.11 -4.86
N THR A 97 -2.73 -18.84 -5.70
CA THR A 97 -1.36 -19.36 -5.58
C THR A 97 -0.33 -18.26 -5.31
N HIS A 98 -0.63 -17.04 -5.71
CA HIS A 98 0.26 -15.88 -5.55
C HIS A 98 -0.48 -14.69 -4.98
N TYR A 99 0.24 -13.86 -4.24
CA TYR A 99 -0.25 -12.55 -3.83
C TYR A 99 0.51 -11.44 -4.54
N PRO A 100 -0.17 -10.54 -5.28
CA PRO A 100 0.47 -9.41 -5.96
C PRO A 100 0.80 -8.29 -4.97
N GLY A 101 2.06 -7.87 -4.95
CA GLY A 101 2.50 -6.68 -4.22
C GLY A 101 2.24 -5.39 -5.01
N SER A 102 2.54 -4.26 -4.39
CA SER A 102 2.37 -2.93 -4.99
C SER A 102 3.00 -2.76 -6.37
N PRO A 103 4.19 -3.31 -6.70
CA PRO A 103 4.74 -3.22 -8.05
C PRO A 103 3.86 -3.86 -9.11
N TRP A 104 3.22 -4.98 -8.78
CA TRP A 104 2.31 -5.64 -9.72
C TRP A 104 1.07 -4.78 -9.97
N TRP A 105 0.43 -4.26 -8.91
CA TRP A 105 -0.75 -3.41 -9.02
C TRP A 105 -0.49 -2.16 -9.86
N MET A 106 0.64 -1.48 -9.61
CA MET A 106 1.04 -0.29 -10.38
C MET A 106 1.41 -0.64 -11.82
N SER A 107 2.17 -1.72 -12.03
CA SER A 107 2.62 -2.13 -13.36
C SER A 107 1.47 -2.60 -14.25
N ASN A 108 0.50 -3.33 -13.69
CA ASN A 108 -0.67 -3.81 -14.43
C ASN A 108 -1.59 -2.67 -14.90
N ALA A 109 -1.57 -1.55 -14.22
CA ALA A 109 -2.34 -0.35 -14.54
C ALA A 109 -1.58 0.65 -15.45
N LEU A 110 -0.30 0.40 -15.75
CA LEU A 110 0.59 1.37 -16.38
C LEU A 110 0.30 1.51 -17.87
N ARG A 111 -0.03 2.72 -18.32
CA ARG A 111 -0.23 3.05 -19.72
C ARG A 111 1.08 3.46 -20.38
N GLU A 112 1.16 3.49 -21.71
CA GLU A 112 2.37 3.81 -22.47
C GLU A 112 2.99 5.16 -22.09
N GLN A 113 2.16 6.19 -21.85
CA GLN A 113 2.61 7.53 -21.46
C GLN A 113 3.04 7.65 -20.00
N ASP A 114 2.70 6.68 -19.12
CA ASP A 114 2.99 6.70 -17.70
C ASP A 114 4.44 6.27 -17.40
N LYS A 115 4.90 6.52 -16.19
CA LYS A 115 6.21 6.06 -15.69
C LYS A 115 6.01 5.38 -14.35
N LEU A 116 6.78 4.33 -14.08
CA LEU A 116 6.83 3.66 -12.78
C LEU A 116 8.27 3.62 -12.29
N ARG A 117 8.48 3.97 -11.02
CA ARG A 117 9.77 3.93 -10.31
C ARG A 117 9.61 3.08 -9.07
N LEU A 118 10.32 1.97 -9.03
CA LEU A 118 10.28 0.97 -7.96
C LEU A 118 11.62 0.97 -7.25
N PHE A 119 11.65 1.45 -6.02
CA PHE A 119 12.85 1.44 -5.18
C PHE A 119 12.80 0.24 -4.24
N GLU A 120 13.93 -0.46 -4.13
CA GLU A 120 14.10 -1.56 -3.18
C GLU A 120 15.55 -1.58 -2.68
N LEU A 121 15.70 -1.46 -1.37
CA LEU A 121 17.01 -1.39 -0.72
C LEU A 121 17.54 -2.77 -0.33
N HIS A 122 16.66 -3.74 -0.04
CA HIS A 122 17.06 -5.09 0.32
C HIS A 122 17.50 -5.86 -0.93
N LEU A 123 18.79 -6.27 -0.99
CA LEU A 123 19.39 -6.89 -2.17
C LEU A 123 18.65 -8.16 -2.64
N GLY A 124 18.17 -8.98 -1.70
CA GLY A 124 17.44 -10.22 -2.01
C GLY A 124 16.09 -9.93 -2.65
N GLU A 125 15.32 -8.99 -2.09
CA GLU A 125 14.02 -8.58 -2.63
C GLU A 125 14.18 -7.89 -3.99
N HIS A 126 15.20 -7.03 -4.15
CA HIS A 126 15.49 -6.38 -5.43
C HIS A 126 15.85 -7.40 -6.53
N LYS A 127 16.59 -8.47 -6.22
CA LYS A 127 16.86 -9.55 -7.19
C LYS A 127 15.59 -10.24 -7.64
N GLN A 128 14.67 -10.52 -6.72
CA GLN A 128 13.37 -11.11 -7.04
C GLN A 128 12.50 -10.14 -7.86
N LEU A 129 12.49 -8.85 -7.51
CA LEU A 129 11.81 -7.81 -8.27
C LEU A 129 12.32 -7.72 -9.72
N ASN A 130 13.64 -7.83 -9.91
CA ASN A 130 14.24 -7.82 -11.24
C ASN A 130 13.84 -9.03 -12.10
N ALA A 131 13.50 -10.14 -11.46
CA ALA A 131 13.01 -11.35 -12.16
C ALA A 131 11.54 -11.26 -12.56
N GLN A 132 10.77 -10.28 -12.05
CA GLN A 132 9.36 -10.13 -12.39
C GLN A 132 9.16 -9.57 -13.81
N VAL A 133 8.12 -10.06 -14.48
CA VAL A 133 7.65 -9.46 -15.73
C VAL A 133 6.77 -8.27 -15.36
N LEU A 134 7.24 -7.06 -15.65
CA LEU A 134 6.53 -5.81 -15.43
C LEU A 134 6.46 -5.03 -16.75
N ALA A 135 5.63 -3.99 -16.79
CA ALA A 135 5.49 -3.12 -17.94
C ALA A 135 6.86 -2.51 -18.36
N PRO A 136 7.12 -2.29 -19.67
CA PRO A 136 8.43 -1.87 -20.18
C PRO A 136 8.86 -0.48 -19.68
N ASN A 137 7.93 0.37 -19.28
CA ASN A 137 8.15 1.71 -18.71
C ASN A 137 8.25 1.70 -17.17
N ALA A 138 8.32 0.53 -16.54
CA ALA A 138 8.65 0.33 -15.14
C ALA A 138 10.16 0.20 -14.94
N GLN A 139 10.73 1.09 -14.12
CA GLN A 139 12.15 1.08 -13.76
C GLN A 139 12.32 0.58 -12.33
N ARG A 140 13.18 -0.42 -12.15
CA ARG A 140 13.57 -0.97 -10.86
C ARG A 140 14.88 -0.35 -10.44
N ILE A 141 14.95 0.15 -9.21
CA ILE A 141 16.08 0.93 -8.71
C ILE A 141 16.53 0.30 -7.38
N PHE A 142 17.77 -0.18 -7.37
CA PHE A 142 18.41 -0.62 -6.13
C PHE A 142 18.85 0.61 -5.34
N GLY A 143 18.19 0.90 -4.22
CA GLY A 143 18.50 2.07 -3.41
C GLY A 143 17.42 2.45 -2.43
N ASP A 144 17.72 3.45 -1.61
CA ASP A 144 16.82 4.05 -0.63
C ASP A 144 15.69 4.81 -1.35
N GLY A 145 14.45 4.39 -1.14
CA GLY A 145 13.29 4.97 -1.82
C GLY A 145 12.90 6.35 -1.30
N LEU A 146 13.13 6.68 -0.03
CA LEU A 146 12.83 8.01 0.51
C LEU A 146 13.80 9.05 -0.06
N ALA A 147 15.09 8.71 -0.06
CA ALA A 147 16.11 9.55 -0.69
C ALA A 147 15.89 9.67 -2.20
N GLY A 148 15.56 8.55 -2.86
CA GLY A 148 15.27 8.49 -4.30
C GLY A 148 14.05 9.34 -4.68
N LEU A 149 12.96 9.29 -3.92
CA LEU A 149 11.79 10.13 -4.12
C LEU A 149 12.16 11.61 -4.06
N THR A 150 12.88 12.02 -3.02
CA THR A 150 13.28 13.43 -2.83
C THR A 150 14.17 13.92 -3.96
N ALA A 151 15.09 13.07 -4.44
CA ALA A 151 16.06 13.42 -5.50
C ALA A 151 15.41 13.53 -6.88
N MET A 152 14.37 12.72 -7.18
CA MET A 152 13.74 12.71 -8.50
C MET A 152 12.71 13.82 -8.72
N LEU A 153 12.28 14.50 -7.66
CA LEU A 153 11.27 15.56 -7.75
C LEU A 153 11.89 16.93 -8.11
N PRO A 154 11.17 17.74 -8.93
CA PRO A 154 9.87 17.48 -9.53
C PRO A 154 9.95 16.51 -10.73
N VAL A 155 8.91 15.70 -10.92
CA VAL A 155 8.79 14.83 -12.09
C VAL A 155 8.34 15.60 -13.33
N ARG A 156 8.63 15.05 -14.53
CA ARG A 156 8.24 15.68 -15.80
C ARG A 156 6.78 15.47 -16.18
N THR A 157 6.14 14.42 -15.64
CA THR A 157 4.72 14.16 -15.89
C THR A 157 3.84 15.14 -15.10
N PRO A 158 2.66 15.50 -15.61
CA PRO A 158 1.78 16.45 -14.94
C PRO A 158 1.16 15.90 -13.65
N ARG A 159 1.23 14.58 -13.42
CA ARG A 159 0.66 13.94 -12.22
C ARG A 159 1.67 13.01 -11.56
N LEU A 160 1.56 12.91 -10.24
CA LEU A 160 2.41 12.08 -9.39
C LEU A 160 1.52 11.26 -8.44
N CYS A 161 1.82 9.97 -8.27
CA CYS A 161 1.25 9.10 -7.27
C CYS A 161 2.38 8.33 -6.58
N VAL A 162 2.46 8.41 -5.26
CA VAL A 162 3.53 7.80 -4.47
C VAL A 162 2.94 6.86 -3.44
N LEU A 163 3.51 5.66 -3.32
CA LEU A 163 3.31 4.77 -2.19
C LEU A 163 4.57 4.77 -1.32
N ILE A 164 4.41 4.98 -0.02
CA ILE A 164 5.45 4.92 1.00
C ILE A 164 5.05 3.82 2.00
N ASP A 165 5.76 2.70 1.99
CA ASP A 165 5.42 1.49 2.73
C ASP A 165 6.66 0.83 3.35
N PRO A 166 7.39 1.52 4.26
CA PRO A 166 8.55 0.94 4.93
C PRO A 166 8.15 -0.12 5.94
N SER A 167 9.11 -0.93 6.34
CA SER A 167 8.91 -1.97 7.37
C SER A 167 8.74 -1.45 8.79
N TYR A 168 9.13 -0.19 9.05
CA TYR A 168 9.16 0.42 10.38
C TYR A 168 9.97 -0.38 11.41
N GLU A 169 11.00 -1.11 10.97
CA GLU A 169 11.95 -1.79 11.87
C GLU A 169 12.69 -0.78 12.77
N ARG A 170 12.99 0.40 12.21
CA ARG A 170 13.62 1.50 12.92
C ARG A 170 12.56 2.53 13.33
N LYS A 171 12.50 2.86 14.62
CA LYS A 171 11.54 3.85 15.11
C LYS A 171 11.65 5.23 14.42
N VAL A 172 12.85 5.58 13.96
CA VAL A 172 13.11 6.85 13.26
C VAL A 172 12.40 6.91 11.90
N GLU A 173 12.05 5.77 11.30
CA GLU A 173 11.35 5.72 10.00
C GLU A 173 10.01 6.45 10.02
N TYR A 174 9.29 6.46 11.14
CA TYR A 174 8.05 7.23 11.25
C TYR A 174 8.26 8.73 11.00
N GLN A 175 9.36 9.26 11.53
CA GLN A 175 9.73 10.66 11.33
C GLN A 175 10.28 10.90 9.93
N GLU A 176 11.19 10.04 9.46
CA GLU A 176 11.78 10.10 8.12
C GLU A 176 10.71 10.08 7.01
N VAL A 177 9.68 9.25 7.15
CA VAL A 177 8.54 9.17 6.23
C VAL A 177 7.74 10.48 6.22
N ALA A 178 7.42 11.02 7.41
CA ALA A 178 6.68 12.28 7.50
C ALA A 178 7.43 13.43 6.84
N GLU A 179 8.71 13.59 7.16
CA GLU A 179 9.58 14.64 6.60
C GLU A 179 9.74 14.48 5.08
N THR A 180 9.91 13.24 4.60
CA THR A 180 10.00 12.96 3.16
C THR A 180 8.71 13.33 2.44
N ALA A 181 7.56 12.99 3.00
CA ALA A 181 6.27 13.34 2.40
C ALA A 181 6.07 14.87 2.33
N VAL A 182 6.41 15.60 3.39
CA VAL A 182 6.34 17.08 3.42
C VAL A 182 7.27 17.68 2.35
N ASN A 183 8.54 17.28 2.33
CA ASN A 183 9.52 17.77 1.36
C ASN A 183 9.13 17.45 -0.09
N ALA A 184 8.52 16.29 -0.31
CA ALA A 184 8.04 15.89 -1.64
C ALA A 184 6.86 16.76 -2.08
N LEU A 185 5.93 17.07 -1.17
CA LEU A 185 4.78 17.94 -1.45
C LEU A 185 5.17 19.41 -1.68
N GLU A 186 6.25 19.89 -1.08
CA GLU A 186 6.78 21.22 -1.41
C GLU A 186 7.17 21.33 -2.90
N LYS A 187 7.72 20.24 -3.46
CA LYS A 187 8.14 20.17 -4.87
C LYS A 187 7.01 19.74 -5.82
N ALA A 188 5.99 19.04 -5.32
CA ALA A 188 4.88 18.49 -6.10
C ALA A 188 3.57 18.56 -5.29
N ARG A 189 3.03 19.77 -5.08
CA ARG A 189 1.87 20.05 -4.20
C ARG A 189 0.61 19.23 -4.54
N HIS A 190 0.44 18.88 -5.81
CA HIS A 190 -0.71 18.10 -6.31
C HIS A 190 -0.47 16.59 -6.32
N GLY A 191 0.70 16.13 -5.85
CA GLY A 191 1.01 14.70 -5.75
C GLY A 191 0.05 13.99 -4.81
N VAL A 192 -0.47 12.84 -5.25
CA VAL A 192 -1.22 11.93 -4.38
C VAL A 192 -0.22 11.04 -3.66
N MET A 193 -0.25 11.05 -2.34
CA MET A 193 0.65 10.21 -1.54
C MET A 193 -0.13 9.26 -0.66
N LEU A 194 0.19 7.98 -0.78
CA LEU A 194 -0.31 6.91 0.08
C LEU A 194 0.82 6.53 1.04
N ILE A 195 0.56 6.57 2.33
CA ILE A 195 1.52 6.20 3.37
C ILE A 195 0.88 5.12 4.22
N TRP A 196 1.45 3.92 4.19
CA TRP A 196 1.06 2.84 5.08
C TRP A 196 1.78 2.96 6.43
N TYR A 197 1.12 2.52 7.51
CA TYR A 197 1.74 2.37 8.83
C TYR A 197 1.08 1.25 9.63
N PRO A 198 1.87 0.51 10.45
CA PRO A 198 1.33 -0.51 11.34
C PRO A 198 0.74 0.11 12.60
N LEU A 199 -0.37 -0.44 13.07
CA LEU A 199 -0.90 -0.16 14.39
C LEU A 199 -0.32 -1.18 15.36
N LEU A 200 0.65 -0.72 16.16
CA LEU A 200 1.35 -1.50 17.18
C LEU A 200 1.00 -0.99 18.58
N PRO A 201 0.98 -1.85 19.62
CA PRO A 201 0.71 -1.43 21.01
C PRO A 201 1.61 -0.30 21.50
N ALA A 202 2.85 -0.24 21.01
CA ALA A 202 3.81 0.82 21.34
C ALA A 202 3.43 2.22 20.81
N GLY A 203 2.46 2.33 19.90
CA GLY A 203 1.91 3.62 19.43
C GLY A 203 2.87 4.49 18.63
N HIS A 204 4.00 3.96 18.12
CA HIS A 204 5.03 4.76 17.43
C HIS A 204 4.51 5.49 16.18
N HIS A 205 3.45 4.99 15.53
CA HIS A 205 2.79 5.65 14.40
C HIS A 205 2.29 7.06 14.74
N GLN A 206 2.05 7.36 16.03
CA GLN A 206 1.59 8.69 16.44
C GLN A 206 2.59 9.79 16.05
N ALA A 207 3.90 9.51 16.08
CA ALA A 207 4.93 10.46 15.64
C ALA A 207 4.77 10.85 14.16
N LEU A 208 4.46 9.90 13.28
CA LEU A 208 4.15 10.17 11.87
C LEU A 208 2.91 11.07 11.74
N LEU A 209 1.83 10.71 12.44
CA LEU A 209 0.55 11.42 12.39
C LEU A 209 0.69 12.87 12.89
N ASP A 210 1.37 13.07 14.01
CA ASP A 210 1.55 14.39 14.63
C ASP A 210 2.46 15.27 13.79
N THR A 211 3.54 14.73 13.23
CA THR A 211 4.44 15.48 12.34
C THR A 211 3.71 15.95 11.09
N LEU A 212 2.95 15.10 10.44
CA LEU A 212 2.15 15.50 9.27
C LEU A 212 1.09 16.53 9.63
N LYS A 213 0.44 16.42 10.77
CA LYS A 213 -0.56 17.39 11.25
C LYS A 213 0.06 18.75 11.53
N ALA A 214 1.26 18.79 12.11
CA ALA A 214 1.99 20.00 12.44
C ALA A 214 2.66 20.67 11.23
N SER A 215 2.87 19.95 10.12
CA SER A 215 3.62 20.41 8.95
C SER A 215 2.91 21.48 8.11
N GLY A 216 1.62 21.69 8.30
CA GLY A 216 0.81 22.56 7.45
C GLY A 216 0.30 21.91 6.16
N VAL A 217 0.64 20.66 5.90
CA VAL A 217 0.05 19.87 4.80
C VAL A 217 -1.45 19.70 5.04
N ARG A 218 -2.24 19.94 4.01
CA ARG A 218 -3.71 19.85 4.06
C ARG A 218 -4.21 18.64 3.29
N LYS A 219 -5.52 18.34 3.40
CA LYS A 219 -6.19 17.25 2.68
C LYS A 219 -5.56 15.89 2.98
N ILE A 220 -5.44 15.55 4.24
CA ILE A 220 -4.97 14.24 4.70
C ILE A 220 -6.17 13.43 5.16
N TRP A 221 -6.52 12.40 4.42
CA TRP A 221 -7.49 11.40 4.81
C TRP A 221 -6.80 10.20 5.43
N ARG A 222 -7.35 9.69 6.54
CA ARG A 222 -6.85 8.54 7.28
C ARG A 222 -7.86 7.42 7.28
N SER A 223 -7.42 6.18 7.08
CA SER A 223 -8.23 4.99 7.31
C SER A 223 -7.46 3.95 8.11
N GLU A 224 -8.15 3.25 8.97
CA GLU A 224 -7.58 2.22 9.84
C GLU A 224 -8.46 0.98 9.89
N LEU A 225 -7.83 -0.17 9.63
CA LEU A 225 -8.45 -1.49 9.78
C LEU A 225 -7.86 -2.15 11.01
N LEU A 226 -8.70 -2.39 12.02
CA LEU A 226 -8.31 -3.02 13.27
C LEU A 226 -8.86 -4.44 13.31
N LEU A 227 -8.03 -5.42 13.68
CA LEU A 227 -8.46 -6.80 13.90
C LEU A 227 -8.90 -7.06 15.35
N ARG A 228 -8.32 -6.30 16.28
CA ARG A 228 -8.57 -6.41 17.72
C ARG A 228 -8.28 -5.09 18.41
N ALA A 229 -8.78 -4.94 19.64
CA ALA A 229 -8.41 -3.80 20.46
C ALA A 229 -6.93 -3.87 20.87
N PRO A 230 -6.23 -2.72 20.96
CA PRO A 230 -4.89 -2.67 21.51
C PRO A 230 -4.91 -3.19 22.97
N ALA A 231 -3.97 -4.08 23.31
CA ALA A 231 -3.78 -4.54 24.67
C ALA A 231 -2.35 -4.21 25.12
N GLU A 232 -2.17 -3.76 26.35
CA GLU A 232 -0.87 -3.29 26.86
C GLU A 232 0.25 -4.34 26.78
N GLN A 233 -0.10 -5.63 26.88
CA GLN A 233 0.85 -6.74 26.81
C GLN A 233 0.80 -7.51 25.49
N ALA A 234 0.05 -7.04 24.48
CA ALA A 234 -0.03 -7.69 23.19
C ALA A 234 1.24 -7.40 22.38
N HIS A 235 1.76 -8.43 21.76
CA HIS A 235 2.83 -8.32 20.77
C HIS A 235 2.23 -8.40 19.34
N GLY A 236 2.92 -7.76 18.40
CA GLY A 236 2.54 -7.77 16.99
C GLY A 236 1.54 -6.67 16.63
N MET A 237 1.19 -6.66 15.35
CA MET A 237 0.32 -5.67 14.75
C MET A 237 -1.15 -6.01 15.05
N TYR A 238 -1.89 -5.04 15.61
CA TYR A 238 -3.32 -5.18 15.86
C TYR A 238 -4.20 -4.51 14.79
N GLY A 239 -3.59 -3.73 13.93
CA GLY A 239 -4.29 -3.01 12.87
C GLY A 239 -3.33 -2.46 11.82
N SER A 240 -3.91 -1.96 10.74
CA SER A 240 -3.25 -1.37 9.58
C SER A 240 -3.81 0.02 9.33
N GLY A 241 -2.95 1.01 9.15
CA GLY A 241 -3.34 2.38 8.82
C GLY A 241 -2.86 2.81 7.43
N MET A 242 -3.68 3.63 6.78
CA MET A 242 -3.34 4.32 5.54
C MET A 242 -3.61 5.81 5.69
N LEU A 243 -2.63 6.63 5.33
CA LEU A 243 -2.84 8.05 5.05
C LEU A 243 -2.86 8.26 3.54
N VAL A 244 -3.83 9.01 3.06
CA VAL A 244 -3.85 9.47 1.67
C VAL A 244 -3.86 10.99 1.67
N ILE A 245 -2.79 11.59 1.15
CA ILE A 245 -2.67 13.04 0.98
C ILE A 245 -3.12 13.39 -0.42
N ASN A 246 -3.93 14.42 -0.57
CA ASN A 246 -4.63 14.77 -1.79
C ASN A 246 -5.48 13.61 -2.35
N PRO A 247 -6.33 12.97 -1.53
CA PRO A 247 -7.13 11.83 -1.98
C PRO A 247 -8.02 12.21 -3.16
N SER A 248 -8.33 11.23 -3.99
CA SER A 248 -9.32 11.39 -5.04
C SER A 248 -10.69 11.64 -4.46
N TRP A 249 -11.52 12.38 -5.20
CA TRP A 249 -12.89 12.66 -4.79
C TRP A 249 -13.70 11.35 -4.65
N GLY A 250 -14.38 11.20 -3.50
CA GLY A 250 -15.20 10.03 -3.21
C GLY A 250 -14.44 8.77 -2.77
N LEU A 251 -13.09 8.86 -2.59
CA LEU A 251 -12.28 7.73 -2.10
C LEU A 251 -12.77 7.21 -0.75
N ASP A 252 -13.11 8.11 0.15
CA ASP A 252 -13.62 7.84 1.49
C ASP A 252 -14.90 6.97 1.47
N GLN A 253 -15.85 7.35 0.61
CA GLN A 253 -17.11 6.62 0.45
C GLN A 253 -16.91 5.26 -0.22
N GLN A 254 -16.08 5.18 -1.26
CA GLN A 254 -15.78 3.95 -1.98
C GLN A 254 -15.08 2.93 -1.07
N LEU A 255 -14.08 3.37 -0.30
CA LEU A 255 -13.38 2.47 0.61
C LEU A 255 -14.26 2.07 1.80
N ALA A 256 -15.08 2.97 2.33
CA ALA A 256 -16.01 2.62 3.40
C ALA A 256 -16.99 1.52 2.96
N ALA A 257 -17.53 1.59 1.73
CA ALA A 257 -18.44 0.59 1.19
C ALA A 257 -17.74 -0.78 1.00
N ALA A 258 -16.55 -0.79 0.38
CA ALA A 258 -15.78 -2.01 0.19
C ALA A 258 -15.36 -2.64 1.53
N MET A 259 -14.91 -1.82 2.49
CA MET A 259 -14.45 -2.28 3.80
C MET A 259 -15.61 -2.80 4.67
N ALA A 260 -16.85 -2.36 4.43
CA ALA A 260 -18.03 -2.92 5.10
C ALA A 260 -18.26 -4.41 4.74
N GLU A 261 -17.91 -4.84 3.51
CA GLU A 261 -17.93 -6.26 3.12
C GLU A 261 -16.70 -7.02 3.64
N ILE A 262 -15.52 -6.38 3.65
CA ILE A 262 -14.25 -7.03 4.02
C ILE A 262 -14.14 -7.28 5.52
N THR A 263 -14.47 -6.27 6.33
CA THR A 263 -14.19 -6.29 7.77
C THR A 263 -14.79 -7.51 8.48
N PRO A 264 -16.05 -7.91 8.24
CA PRO A 264 -16.63 -9.10 8.88
C PRO A 264 -15.91 -10.41 8.51
N LEU A 265 -15.26 -10.48 7.36
CA LEU A 265 -14.54 -11.67 6.90
C LEU A 265 -13.18 -11.86 7.61
N LEU A 266 -12.64 -10.79 8.19
CA LEU A 266 -11.34 -10.79 8.87
C LEU A 266 -11.44 -11.12 10.37
N GLY A 267 -12.65 -11.30 10.89
CA GLY A 267 -12.91 -11.71 12.28
C GLY A 267 -14.01 -10.89 12.95
N SER A 268 -14.62 -11.46 13.99
CA SER A 268 -15.75 -10.86 14.70
C SER A 268 -15.45 -9.56 15.44
N ASN A 269 -14.16 -9.35 15.77
CA ASN A 269 -13.71 -8.15 16.48
C ASN A 269 -13.11 -7.10 15.52
N SER A 270 -13.07 -7.41 14.23
CA SER A 270 -12.52 -6.50 13.23
C SER A 270 -13.43 -5.30 13.04
N ARG A 271 -12.81 -4.13 12.85
CA ARG A 271 -13.53 -2.89 12.57
C ARG A 271 -12.73 -2.00 11.66
N TYR A 272 -13.42 -1.23 10.87
CA TYR A 272 -12.88 -0.20 10.00
C TYR A 272 -13.28 1.18 10.50
N GLN A 273 -12.36 2.13 10.49
CA GLN A 273 -12.62 3.52 10.80
C GLN A 273 -11.85 4.43 9.84
N ALA A 274 -12.44 5.56 9.49
CA ALA A 274 -11.80 6.55 8.62
C ALA A 274 -12.27 7.96 8.97
N ASP A 275 -11.36 8.92 8.82
CA ASP A 275 -11.61 10.33 9.08
C ASP A 275 -10.69 11.23 8.26
N TRP A 276 -11.05 12.50 8.19
CA TRP A 276 -10.16 13.53 7.69
C TRP A 276 -9.22 13.96 8.81
N TRP A 277 -7.99 13.41 8.79
CA TRP A 277 -6.96 13.74 9.78
C TRP A 277 -6.57 15.22 9.74
N VAL A 278 -6.48 15.76 8.53
CA VAL A 278 -6.35 17.20 8.27
C VAL A 278 -7.27 17.56 7.12
N GLN A 279 -8.20 18.46 7.36
CA GLN A 279 -9.13 18.92 6.33
C GLN A 279 -8.44 19.84 5.31
N GLU A 280 -9.22 20.31 4.32
CA GLU A 280 -8.80 21.24 3.27
C GLU A 280 -8.40 22.62 3.79
#